data_7dab5ee6b85f207142401e011abb947b
#
_entry.id   7dab5ee6b85f207142401e011abb947b
#
_cell.length_a   1.000
_cell.length_b   1.000
_cell.length_c   1.000
_cell.angle_alpha   90.00
_cell.angle_beta   90.00
_cell.angle_gamma   90.00
#
_symmetry.space_group_name_H-M   'P 1'
#
loop_
_entity.id
_entity.type
_entity.pdbx_description
1 polymer ?
#
loop_
_entity_poly.entity_id
_entity_poly.type
_entity_poly.pdbx_seq_one_letter_code
_entity_poly.pdbx_strand_id
1 'polypeptide(L)'
;MASDNGKSFLDKFAEVSAKVGNQVHLRSLRDAFATITPLYILAGIAVLINNVVFPLFPLDAAGLANLQTWGSAITLGTLNVSAIILAGLIGYSLAKNKRFDNPLACMVVAISAFVIMMPQQITATLAATSPLLTDKITSAEVTGALSTANTGTNGLFSAIIIALLSVSLFIKISGVEKLKVKLGEGVPPAVSNSFNVMIPMLLNLAVFALAAALLAVCAGTDLCTIISTCISNPLKSIMNAGPWAVILIYTLANLLFCVGIHQSTISGATVEPILTMLIVDNMATFADGGTIQPDHYMNMQIVNSFALIGGSGCTLMLLLDTLLFSKNKASETVSKMAILPGLFNINEPVIYGYPIVYNLPLMIPFVLLPDLFIGITYGLTCAGIISPCIAQVPWTMPPVINALLATGFDWRAGVWQAIEIVIGMAVYLPFMKISEKAIAKQEALAE
;
A
#
# COMPACT_ATOMS: atom_id res chain seq x y z
N MET A 1 3.84 -8.71 41.93
CA MET A 1 2.87 -7.75 41.33
C MET A 1 3.49 -6.35 41.45
N ALA A 2 4.28 -5.94 40.47
CA ALA A 2 4.86 -4.60 40.41
C ALA A 2 3.84 -3.65 39.80
N SER A 3 3.65 -2.52 40.46
CA SER A 3 2.62 -1.50 40.21
C SER A 3 2.63 -0.96 38.79
N ASP A 4 1.54 -1.13 38.07
CA ASP A 4 1.22 -0.58 36.74
C ASP A 4 0.88 0.92 36.76
N ASN A 5 1.19 1.63 37.83
CA ASN A 5 0.70 3.00 38.12
C ASN A 5 1.67 4.11 37.71
N GLY A 6 2.73 3.84 36.92
CA GLY A 6 3.74 4.85 36.56
C GLY A 6 3.95 5.08 35.06
N LYS A 7 3.32 4.30 34.18
CA LYS A 7 3.51 4.47 32.72
C LYS A 7 2.71 5.69 32.22
N SER A 8 3.41 6.62 31.56
CA SER A 8 2.80 7.75 30.85
C SER A 8 1.78 7.25 29.82
N PHE A 9 0.77 8.08 29.47
CA PHE A 9 -0.14 7.81 28.36
C PHE A 9 0.64 7.46 27.08
N LEU A 10 1.73 8.15 26.82
CA LEU A 10 2.61 7.91 25.65
C LEU A 10 3.27 6.51 25.71
N ASP A 11 3.70 6.04 26.87
CA ASP A 11 4.28 4.70 27.02
C ASP A 11 3.24 3.61 26.74
N LYS A 12 2.03 3.76 27.28
CA LYS A 12 0.92 2.82 27.01
C LYS A 12 0.52 2.82 25.54
N PHE A 13 0.43 4.00 24.92
CA PHE A 13 0.13 4.16 23.52
C PHE A 13 1.20 3.51 22.63
N ALA A 14 2.48 3.74 22.93
CA ALA A 14 3.61 3.13 22.23
C ALA A 14 3.59 1.59 22.35
N GLU A 15 3.29 1.06 23.55
CA GLU A 15 3.20 -0.39 23.79
C GLU A 15 2.05 -1.04 22.98
N VAL A 16 0.86 -0.42 22.99
CA VAL A 16 -0.30 -0.89 22.22
C VAL A 16 -0.01 -0.84 20.73
N SER A 17 0.58 0.26 20.26
CA SER A 17 0.92 0.46 18.85
C SER A 17 1.95 -0.55 18.36
N ALA A 18 3.00 -0.81 19.15
CA ALA A 18 3.98 -1.84 18.84
C ALA A 18 3.34 -3.24 18.82
N LYS A 19 2.39 -3.53 19.72
CA LYS A 19 1.65 -4.79 19.74
C LYS A 19 0.78 -4.97 18.50
N VAL A 20 0.10 -3.92 18.05
CA VAL A 20 -0.71 -3.93 16.82
C VAL A 20 0.20 -4.09 15.59
N GLY A 21 1.24 -3.28 15.45
CA GLY A 21 2.15 -3.31 14.29
C GLY A 21 2.94 -4.61 14.18
N ASN A 22 3.19 -5.31 15.30
CA ASN A 22 3.86 -6.61 15.33
C ASN A 22 2.89 -7.81 15.30
N GLN A 23 1.57 -7.56 15.16
CA GLN A 23 0.62 -8.65 15.00
C GLN A 23 0.92 -9.42 13.71
N VAL A 24 1.05 -10.75 13.83
CA VAL A 24 1.61 -11.62 12.78
C VAL A 24 0.89 -11.47 11.43
N HIS A 25 -0.43 -11.38 11.42
CA HIS A 25 -1.20 -11.26 10.17
C HIS A 25 -1.04 -9.88 9.54
N LEU A 26 -1.10 -8.80 10.34
CA LEU A 26 -0.88 -7.43 9.86
C LEU A 26 0.55 -7.22 9.35
N ARG A 27 1.54 -7.75 10.05
CA ARG A 27 2.93 -7.74 9.60
C ARG A 27 3.08 -8.49 8.28
N SER A 28 2.44 -9.65 8.12
CA SER A 28 2.52 -10.44 6.89
C SER A 28 1.85 -9.73 5.71
N LEU A 29 0.76 -9.02 5.97
CA LEU A 29 0.10 -8.18 4.98
C LEU A 29 1.01 -7.04 4.51
N ARG A 30 1.59 -6.28 5.45
CA ARG A 30 2.57 -5.22 5.14
C ARG A 30 3.74 -5.74 4.31
N ASP A 31 4.34 -6.87 4.71
CA ASP A 31 5.50 -7.46 4.03
C ASP A 31 5.13 -7.91 2.60
N ALA A 32 3.92 -8.42 2.38
CA ALA A 32 3.40 -8.80 1.07
C ALA A 32 3.18 -7.57 0.16
N PHE A 33 2.56 -6.50 0.67
CA PHE A 33 2.38 -5.26 -0.10
C PHE A 33 3.72 -4.59 -0.44
N ALA A 34 4.67 -4.57 0.47
CA ALA A 34 6.02 -4.08 0.19
C ALA A 34 6.70 -4.88 -0.94
N THR A 35 6.50 -6.19 -0.96
CA THR A 35 7.09 -7.08 -1.99
C THR A 35 6.45 -6.88 -3.37
N ILE A 36 5.15 -6.63 -3.46
CA ILE A 36 4.44 -6.43 -4.75
C ILE A 36 4.59 -5.00 -5.31
N THR A 37 4.95 -4.01 -4.49
CA THR A 37 5.05 -2.60 -4.88
C THR A 37 5.85 -2.35 -6.17
N PRO A 38 7.01 -2.98 -6.45
CA PRO A 38 7.71 -2.78 -7.73
C PRO A 38 6.89 -3.14 -8.97
N LEU A 39 6.00 -4.15 -8.88
CA LEU A 39 5.09 -4.49 -9.98
C LEU A 39 4.05 -3.39 -10.21
N TYR A 40 3.52 -2.79 -9.16
CA TYR A 40 2.59 -1.67 -9.26
C TYR A 40 3.25 -0.42 -9.84
N ILE A 41 4.51 -0.17 -9.49
CA ILE A 41 5.30 0.93 -10.08
C ILE A 41 5.48 0.70 -11.58
N LEU A 42 5.86 -0.50 -12.01
CA LEU A 42 5.98 -0.85 -13.43
C LEU A 42 4.64 -0.67 -14.17
N ALA A 43 3.55 -1.13 -13.57
CA ALA A 43 2.21 -0.93 -14.11
C ALA A 43 1.85 0.55 -14.25
N GLY A 44 2.13 1.37 -13.23
CA GLY A 44 1.90 2.82 -13.25
C GLY A 44 2.66 3.52 -14.39
N ILE A 45 3.92 3.17 -14.58
CA ILE A 45 4.73 3.69 -15.69
C ILE A 45 4.12 3.26 -17.04
N ALA A 46 3.71 2.01 -17.18
CA ALA A 46 3.13 1.51 -18.42
C ALA A 46 1.78 2.21 -18.73
N VAL A 47 0.93 2.42 -17.72
CA VAL A 47 -0.34 3.15 -17.85
C VAL A 47 -0.09 4.60 -18.28
N LEU A 48 0.87 5.29 -17.66
CA LEU A 48 1.24 6.67 -18.05
C LEU A 48 1.74 6.73 -19.50
N ILE A 49 2.65 5.84 -19.87
CA ILE A 49 3.19 5.81 -21.24
C ILE A 49 2.08 5.54 -22.24
N ASN A 50 1.24 4.55 -21.99
CA ASN A 50 0.15 4.16 -22.90
C ASN A 50 -0.89 5.27 -23.10
N ASN A 51 -1.32 5.91 -22.00
CA ASN A 51 -2.50 6.77 -22.02
C ASN A 51 -2.17 8.27 -22.06
N VAL A 52 -0.92 8.64 -21.76
CA VAL A 52 -0.49 10.05 -21.77
C VAL A 52 0.60 10.30 -22.81
N VAL A 53 1.65 9.46 -22.87
CA VAL A 53 2.80 9.70 -23.74
C VAL A 53 2.52 9.29 -25.18
N PHE A 54 2.05 8.05 -25.41
CA PHE A 54 1.80 7.55 -26.77
C PHE A 54 0.78 8.36 -27.55
N PRO A 55 -0.33 8.89 -26.98
CA PRO A 55 -1.25 9.76 -27.70
C PRO A 55 -0.63 11.08 -28.21
N LEU A 56 0.55 11.47 -27.73
CA LEU A 56 1.27 12.65 -28.25
C LEU A 56 1.97 12.39 -29.59
N PHE A 57 2.13 11.13 -30.00
CA PHE A 57 2.71 10.80 -31.30
C PHE A 57 1.69 11.00 -32.42
N PRO A 58 2.09 11.50 -33.59
CA PRO A 58 1.21 11.75 -34.73
C PRO A 58 0.89 10.42 -35.44
N LEU A 59 0.20 9.50 -34.77
CA LEU A 59 -0.20 8.20 -35.30
C LEU A 59 -1.70 8.17 -35.57
N ASP A 60 -2.10 7.36 -36.54
CA ASP A 60 -3.51 7.00 -36.72
C ASP A 60 -3.99 6.06 -35.61
N ALA A 61 -5.28 5.84 -35.49
CA ALA A 61 -5.86 5.01 -34.43
C ALA A 61 -5.30 3.58 -34.41
N ALA A 62 -5.00 3.00 -35.55
CA ALA A 62 -4.45 1.64 -35.66
C ALA A 62 -2.98 1.61 -35.20
N GLY A 63 -2.18 2.60 -35.61
CA GLY A 63 -0.79 2.75 -35.19
C GLY A 63 -0.68 2.98 -33.68
N LEU A 64 -1.54 3.84 -33.12
CA LEU A 64 -1.61 4.09 -31.68
C LEU A 64 -2.00 2.81 -30.92
N ALA A 65 -3.04 2.10 -31.35
CA ALA A 65 -3.46 0.84 -30.72
C ALA A 65 -2.36 -0.22 -30.74
N ASN A 66 -1.62 -0.34 -31.87
CA ASN A 66 -0.47 -1.23 -31.97
C ASN A 66 0.65 -0.87 -30.99
N LEU A 67 0.94 0.41 -30.83
CA LEU A 67 1.96 0.87 -29.89
C LEU A 67 1.55 0.62 -28.44
N GLN A 68 0.26 0.83 -28.12
CA GLN A 68 -0.29 0.61 -26.78
C GLN A 68 -0.34 -0.87 -26.36
N THR A 69 -0.16 -1.85 -27.29
CA THR A 69 -0.09 -3.26 -26.92
C THR A 69 1.03 -3.57 -25.91
N TRP A 70 2.11 -2.79 -25.94
CA TRP A 70 3.21 -2.94 -25.01
C TRP A 70 2.76 -2.71 -23.54
N GLY A 71 2.14 -1.59 -23.25
CA GLY A 71 1.68 -1.30 -21.88
C GLY A 71 0.49 -2.15 -21.47
N SER A 72 -0.38 -2.52 -22.43
CA SER A 72 -1.49 -3.44 -22.17
C SER A 72 -1.00 -4.82 -21.75
N ALA A 73 0.10 -5.33 -22.36
CA ALA A 73 0.71 -6.59 -21.95
C ALA A 73 1.30 -6.51 -20.52
N ILE A 74 1.93 -5.37 -20.15
CA ILE A 74 2.42 -5.14 -18.79
C ILE A 74 1.23 -5.09 -17.81
N THR A 75 0.18 -4.35 -18.13
CA THR A 75 -1.03 -4.24 -17.29
C THR A 75 -1.66 -5.61 -17.06
N LEU A 76 -1.75 -6.43 -18.11
CA LEU A 76 -2.28 -7.80 -18.02
C LEU A 76 -1.46 -8.66 -17.06
N GLY A 77 -0.11 -8.58 -17.14
CA GLY A 77 0.80 -9.36 -16.31
C GLY A 77 1.04 -8.80 -14.91
N THR A 78 0.49 -7.63 -14.58
CA THR A 78 0.67 -6.95 -13.29
C THR A 78 -0.66 -6.68 -12.60
N LEU A 79 -1.43 -5.68 -13.04
CA LEU A 79 -2.68 -5.26 -12.39
C LEU A 79 -3.75 -6.35 -12.47
N ASN A 80 -3.92 -6.97 -13.63
CA ASN A 80 -5.02 -7.92 -13.87
C ASN A 80 -4.81 -9.28 -13.18
N VAL A 81 -3.61 -9.56 -12.65
CA VAL A 81 -3.28 -10.76 -11.86
C VAL A 81 -2.80 -10.43 -10.45
N SER A 82 -2.92 -9.18 -10.04
CA SER A 82 -2.37 -8.67 -8.78
C SER A 82 -2.92 -9.38 -7.55
N ALA A 83 -4.19 -9.75 -7.52
CA ALA A 83 -4.80 -10.47 -6.40
C ALA A 83 -4.23 -11.90 -6.25
N ILE A 84 -3.96 -12.60 -7.36
CA ILE A 84 -3.33 -13.92 -7.33
C ILE A 84 -1.91 -13.82 -6.77
N ILE A 85 -1.13 -12.86 -7.26
CA ILE A 85 0.25 -12.62 -6.79
C ILE A 85 0.23 -12.25 -5.31
N LEU A 86 -0.64 -11.34 -4.91
CA LEU A 86 -0.76 -10.89 -3.52
C LEU A 86 -1.16 -12.06 -2.59
N ALA A 87 -2.12 -12.90 -2.98
CA ALA A 87 -2.49 -14.09 -2.20
C ALA A 87 -1.27 -14.97 -1.91
N GLY A 88 -0.46 -15.24 -2.94
CA GLY A 88 0.77 -16.02 -2.80
C GLY A 88 1.78 -15.36 -1.86
N LEU A 89 2.01 -14.06 -2.01
CA LEU A 89 2.95 -13.29 -1.18
C LEU A 89 2.50 -13.23 0.29
N ILE A 90 1.20 -13.09 0.55
CA ILE A 90 0.65 -13.14 1.91
C ILE A 90 0.89 -14.53 2.51
N GLY A 91 0.62 -15.60 1.76
CA GLY A 91 0.86 -16.97 2.21
C GLY A 91 2.31 -17.21 2.57
N TYR A 92 3.23 -16.77 1.72
CA TYR A 92 4.67 -16.85 1.95
C TYR A 92 5.11 -16.03 3.19
N SER A 93 4.68 -14.77 3.28
CA SER A 93 5.03 -13.87 4.37
C SER A 93 4.48 -14.36 5.72
N LEU A 94 3.24 -14.88 5.73
CA LEU A 94 2.64 -15.44 6.95
C LEU A 94 3.39 -16.68 7.44
N ALA A 95 3.83 -17.55 6.52
CA ALA A 95 4.65 -18.70 6.86
C ALA A 95 5.98 -18.28 7.49
N LYS A 96 6.68 -17.32 6.89
CA LYS A 96 7.93 -16.76 7.44
C LYS A 96 7.73 -16.14 8.81
N ASN A 97 6.71 -15.31 8.97
CA ASN A 97 6.42 -14.63 10.24
C ASN A 97 5.98 -15.60 11.35
N LYS A 98 5.37 -16.74 10.98
CA LYS A 98 5.06 -17.86 11.89
C LYS A 98 6.21 -18.87 12.03
N ARG A 99 7.34 -18.67 11.37
CA ARG A 99 8.49 -19.58 11.34
C ARG A 99 8.11 -21.01 10.92
N PHE A 100 7.25 -21.12 9.91
CA PHE A 100 6.89 -22.40 9.33
C PHE A 100 7.94 -22.83 8.30
N ASP A 101 8.34 -24.10 8.33
CA ASP A 101 9.51 -24.61 7.59
C ASP A 101 9.35 -24.62 6.06
N ASN A 102 8.10 -24.59 5.55
CA ASN A 102 7.83 -24.63 4.11
C ASN A 102 6.98 -23.44 3.63
N PRO A 103 7.57 -22.22 3.49
CA PRO A 103 6.85 -21.03 3.02
C PRO A 103 6.31 -21.17 1.60
N LEU A 104 7.01 -21.93 0.72
CA LEU A 104 6.55 -22.15 -0.66
C LEU A 104 5.26 -22.98 -0.71
N ALA A 105 5.11 -23.99 0.15
CA ALA A 105 3.85 -24.71 0.25
C ALA A 105 2.70 -23.79 0.68
N CYS A 106 2.94 -22.86 1.61
CA CYS A 106 1.96 -21.86 2.02
C CYS A 106 1.59 -20.90 0.88
N MET A 107 2.54 -20.49 0.04
CA MET A 107 2.29 -19.70 -1.16
C MET A 107 1.35 -20.44 -2.13
N VAL A 108 1.65 -21.72 -2.42
CA VAL A 108 0.83 -22.55 -3.31
C VAL A 108 -0.58 -22.74 -2.75
N VAL A 109 -0.69 -23.05 -1.45
CA VAL A 109 -1.99 -23.18 -0.76
C VAL A 109 -2.82 -21.92 -0.84
N ALA A 110 -2.21 -20.75 -0.62
CA ALA A 110 -2.90 -19.48 -0.66
C ALA A 110 -3.46 -19.18 -2.06
N ILE A 111 -2.65 -19.37 -3.10
CA ILE A 111 -3.06 -19.18 -4.50
C ILE A 111 -4.19 -20.14 -4.86
N SER A 112 -4.01 -21.44 -4.56
CA SER A 112 -5.00 -22.46 -4.90
C SER A 112 -6.32 -22.25 -4.16
N ALA A 113 -6.29 -21.95 -2.87
CA ALA A 113 -7.50 -21.64 -2.10
C ALA A 113 -8.23 -20.41 -2.63
N PHE A 114 -7.47 -19.37 -3.01
CA PHE A 114 -8.07 -18.16 -3.58
C PHE A 114 -8.77 -18.44 -4.90
N VAL A 115 -8.14 -19.20 -5.81
CA VAL A 115 -8.76 -19.59 -7.09
C VAL A 115 -9.96 -20.52 -6.90
N ILE A 116 -9.89 -21.46 -5.96
CA ILE A 116 -11.03 -22.35 -5.62
C ILE A 116 -12.27 -21.55 -5.17
N MET A 117 -12.06 -20.43 -4.47
CA MET A 117 -13.15 -19.62 -3.92
C MET A 117 -13.69 -18.56 -4.89
N MET A 118 -13.13 -18.45 -6.11
CA MET A 118 -13.62 -17.55 -7.16
C MET A 118 -14.88 -18.13 -7.85
N PRO A 119 -15.72 -17.27 -8.47
CA PRO A 119 -16.78 -17.70 -9.35
C PRO A 119 -16.26 -18.61 -10.46
N GLN A 120 -16.95 -19.73 -10.71
CA GLN A 120 -16.57 -20.70 -11.74
C GLN A 120 -17.18 -20.37 -13.11
N GLN A 121 -18.16 -19.48 -13.13
CA GLN A 121 -18.79 -18.94 -14.33
C GLN A 121 -18.60 -17.43 -14.33
N ILE A 122 -18.27 -16.90 -15.49
CA ILE A 122 -18.11 -15.46 -15.68
C ILE A 122 -18.99 -14.99 -16.84
N THR A 123 -19.52 -13.78 -16.74
CA THR A 123 -20.22 -13.12 -17.83
C THR A 123 -19.21 -12.31 -18.63
N ALA A 124 -18.97 -12.70 -19.88
CA ALA A 124 -18.09 -11.97 -20.78
C ALA A 124 -18.93 -11.10 -21.74
N THR A 125 -18.56 -9.83 -21.88
CA THR A 125 -19.17 -8.94 -22.89
C THR A 125 -18.68 -9.33 -24.26
N LEU A 126 -19.60 -9.40 -25.25
CA LEU A 126 -19.25 -9.73 -26.63
C LEU A 126 -18.51 -8.55 -27.27
N ALA A 127 -17.43 -8.85 -28.00
CA ALA A 127 -16.76 -7.84 -28.82
C ALA A 127 -17.69 -7.24 -29.89
N ALA A 128 -17.49 -5.96 -30.21
CA ALA A 128 -18.28 -5.27 -31.24
C ALA A 128 -18.24 -5.95 -32.61
N THR A 129 -17.18 -6.72 -32.87
CA THR A 129 -17.01 -7.52 -34.11
C THR A 129 -17.56 -8.93 -34.00
N SER A 130 -18.13 -9.31 -32.86
CA SER A 130 -18.68 -10.67 -32.69
C SER A 130 -19.91 -10.89 -33.54
N PRO A 131 -20.00 -11.98 -34.33
CA PRO A 131 -21.18 -12.33 -35.10
C PRO A 131 -22.38 -12.71 -34.20
N LEU A 132 -22.15 -12.96 -32.90
CA LEU A 132 -23.20 -13.27 -31.93
C LEU A 132 -23.79 -12.00 -31.29
N LEU A 133 -23.16 -10.83 -31.48
CA LEU A 133 -23.63 -9.57 -30.92
C LEU A 133 -24.92 -9.13 -31.64
N THR A 134 -25.98 -8.96 -30.87
CA THR A 134 -27.27 -8.43 -31.34
C THR A 134 -27.80 -7.45 -30.30
N ASP A 135 -28.84 -6.67 -30.66
CA ASP A 135 -29.50 -5.75 -29.71
C ASP A 135 -30.04 -6.46 -28.45
N LYS A 136 -30.20 -7.79 -28.50
CA LYS A 136 -30.70 -8.62 -27.39
C LYS A 136 -29.59 -9.45 -26.71
N ILE A 137 -28.49 -9.74 -27.39
CA ILE A 137 -27.39 -10.58 -26.89
C ILE A 137 -26.11 -9.75 -26.88
N THR A 138 -25.79 -9.19 -25.74
CA THR A 138 -24.60 -8.34 -25.53
C THR A 138 -23.50 -9.02 -24.71
N SER A 139 -23.83 -10.16 -24.10
CA SER A 139 -22.91 -10.90 -23.22
C SER A 139 -23.15 -12.41 -23.34
N ALA A 140 -22.17 -13.20 -22.99
CA ALA A 140 -22.23 -14.66 -22.90
C ALA A 140 -21.66 -15.15 -21.58
N GLU A 141 -22.23 -16.22 -21.05
CA GLU A 141 -21.64 -16.92 -19.92
C GLU A 141 -20.51 -17.83 -20.41
N VAL A 142 -19.35 -17.74 -19.73
CA VAL A 142 -18.16 -18.52 -20.04
C VAL A 142 -17.76 -19.33 -18.80
N THR A 143 -17.56 -20.63 -18.99
CA THR A 143 -17.09 -21.55 -17.94
C THR A 143 -15.61 -21.86 -18.12
N GLY A 144 -14.91 -22.16 -17.01
CA GLY A 144 -13.48 -22.49 -17.05
C GLY A 144 -12.56 -21.31 -17.35
N ALA A 145 -13.03 -20.08 -17.12
CA ALA A 145 -12.27 -18.86 -17.27
C ALA A 145 -12.22 -18.09 -15.94
N LEU A 146 -11.18 -17.31 -15.75
CA LEU A 146 -11.03 -16.41 -14.60
C LEU A 146 -11.24 -14.97 -15.07
N SER A 147 -12.10 -14.24 -14.35
CA SER A 147 -12.32 -12.81 -14.63
C SER A 147 -11.16 -11.97 -14.10
N THR A 148 -10.66 -11.04 -14.92
CA THR A 148 -9.67 -10.04 -14.48
C THR A 148 -10.20 -9.15 -13.35
N ALA A 149 -11.50 -8.98 -13.22
CA ALA A 149 -12.12 -8.33 -12.07
C ALA A 149 -11.81 -9.06 -10.75
N ASN A 150 -11.80 -10.39 -10.76
CA ASN A 150 -11.52 -11.18 -9.56
C ASN A 150 -10.01 -11.45 -9.34
N THR A 151 -9.23 -11.58 -10.42
CA THR A 151 -7.77 -11.81 -10.34
C THR A 151 -6.98 -10.52 -10.16
N GLY A 152 -7.56 -9.38 -10.54
CA GLY A 152 -7.00 -8.04 -10.45
C GLY A 152 -7.41 -7.28 -9.19
N THR A 153 -7.55 -5.98 -9.32
CA THR A 153 -7.68 -5.03 -8.21
C THR A 153 -8.90 -5.27 -7.32
N ASN A 154 -10.05 -5.59 -7.90
CA ASN A 154 -11.27 -5.85 -7.13
C ASN A 154 -11.19 -7.14 -6.29
N GLY A 155 -10.33 -8.09 -6.68
CA GLY A 155 -10.08 -9.31 -5.94
C GLY A 155 -9.13 -9.19 -4.75
N LEU A 156 -8.46 -8.04 -4.56
CA LEU A 156 -7.41 -7.88 -3.55
C LEU A 156 -7.89 -8.16 -2.13
N PHE A 157 -9.07 -7.67 -1.71
CA PHE A 157 -9.62 -7.97 -0.39
C PHE A 157 -9.91 -9.46 -0.20
N SER A 158 -10.49 -10.08 -1.22
CA SER A 158 -10.76 -11.53 -1.19
C SER A 158 -9.46 -12.32 -1.10
N ALA A 159 -8.44 -11.94 -1.85
CA ALA A 159 -7.11 -12.53 -1.80
C ALA A 159 -6.49 -12.45 -0.38
N ILE A 160 -6.58 -11.29 0.26
CA ILE A 160 -6.07 -11.08 1.63
C ILE A 160 -6.76 -12.03 2.62
N ILE A 161 -8.08 -12.03 2.63
CA ILE A 161 -8.86 -12.80 3.62
C ILE A 161 -8.67 -14.29 3.41
N ILE A 162 -8.80 -14.75 2.16
CA ILE A 162 -8.68 -16.18 1.83
C ILE A 162 -7.26 -16.67 2.08
N ALA A 163 -6.22 -15.92 1.70
CA ALA A 163 -4.84 -16.30 1.95
C ALA A 163 -4.54 -16.41 3.46
N LEU A 164 -4.95 -15.42 4.26
CA LEU A 164 -4.73 -15.46 5.71
C LEU A 164 -5.45 -16.63 6.37
N LEU A 165 -6.70 -16.90 5.97
CA LEU A 165 -7.50 -18.01 6.51
C LEU A 165 -6.94 -19.37 6.08
N SER A 166 -6.70 -19.58 4.78
CA SER A 166 -6.22 -20.86 4.24
C SER A 166 -4.85 -21.22 4.79
N VAL A 167 -3.90 -20.28 4.80
CA VAL A 167 -2.55 -20.55 5.32
C VAL A 167 -2.56 -20.74 6.84
N SER A 168 -3.37 -20.02 7.59
CA SER A 168 -3.50 -20.24 9.03
C SER A 168 -4.05 -21.62 9.34
N LEU A 169 -5.05 -22.08 8.60
CA LEU A 169 -5.61 -23.43 8.72
C LEU A 169 -4.58 -24.47 8.29
N PHE A 170 -3.91 -24.27 7.15
CA PHE A 170 -2.88 -25.19 6.65
C PHE A 170 -1.74 -25.39 7.65
N ILE A 171 -1.19 -24.33 8.21
CA ILE A 171 -0.13 -24.42 9.23
C ILE A 171 -0.61 -25.18 10.45
N LYS A 172 -1.87 -24.94 10.89
CA LYS A 172 -2.46 -25.66 12.01
C LYS A 172 -2.61 -27.16 11.74
N ILE A 173 -3.11 -27.54 10.56
CA ILE A 173 -3.26 -28.95 10.15
C ILE A 173 -1.89 -29.61 10.01
N SER A 174 -0.90 -28.92 9.44
CA SER A 174 0.48 -29.42 9.27
C SER A 174 1.20 -29.69 10.60
N GLY A 175 0.72 -29.09 11.69
CA GLY A 175 1.21 -29.40 13.04
C GLY A 175 0.77 -30.75 13.59
N VAL A 176 -0.19 -31.42 12.92
CA VAL A 176 -0.71 -32.75 13.38
C VAL A 176 0.21 -33.85 12.88
N GLU A 177 0.96 -34.48 13.79
CA GLU A 177 1.95 -35.53 13.46
C GLU A 177 1.37 -36.72 12.68
N LYS A 178 0.10 -37.09 12.95
CA LYS A 178 -0.57 -38.21 12.27
C LYS A 178 -0.85 -37.98 10.79
N LEU A 179 -0.80 -36.72 10.34
CA LEU A 179 -1.04 -36.31 8.95
C LEU A 179 0.27 -36.14 8.15
N LYS A 180 1.43 -36.31 8.80
CA LYS A 180 2.73 -36.22 8.12
C LYS A 180 3.08 -37.54 7.47
N VAL A 181 3.43 -37.50 6.18
CA VAL A 181 3.97 -38.65 5.45
C VAL A 181 5.47 -38.68 5.67
N LYS A 182 5.95 -39.53 6.56
CA LYS A 182 7.37 -39.72 6.85
C LYS A 182 7.96 -40.69 5.82
N LEU A 183 8.85 -40.16 4.99
CA LEU A 183 9.68 -40.96 4.08
C LEU A 183 10.91 -41.44 4.86
N GLY A 184 11.35 -42.69 4.59
CA GLY A 184 12.48 -43.33 5.29
C GLY A 184 13.82 -42.60 5.13
N GLU A 185 14.83 -43.08 5.83
CA GLU A 185 16.20 -42.56 5.74
C GLU A 185 16.76 -42.69 4.30
N GLY A 186 17.45 -41.64 3.82
CA GLY A 186 18.04 -41.60 2.46
C GLY A 186 17.24 -40.77 1.44
N VAL A 187 16.07 -40.24 1.79
CA VAL A 187 15.32 -39.33 0.91
C VAL A 187 15.85 -37.89 1.08
N PRO A 188 16.10 -37.15 -0.03
CA PRO A 188 16.52 -35.75 0.04
C PRO A 188 15.55 -34.90 0.87
N PRO A 189 16.04 -33.98 1.73
CA PRO A 189 15.19 -33.18 2.64
C PRO A 189 14.08 -32.41 1.91
N ALA A 190 14.35 -31.89 0.71
CA ALA A 190 13.36 -31.17 -0.11
C ALA A 190 12.16 -32.06 -0.48
N VAL A 191 12.41 -33.33 -0.83
CA VAL A 191 11.38 -34.31 -1.17
C VAL A 191 10.58 -34.67 0.08
N SER A 192 11.27 -35.00 1.19
CA SER A 192 10.65 -35.32 2.47
C SER A 192 9.73 -34.19 2.96
N ASN A 193 10.18 -32.94 2.89
CA ASN A 193 9.41 -31.77 3.27
C ASN A 193 8.14 -31.58 2.41
N SER A 194 8.22 -31.89 1.12
CA SER A 194 7.05 -31.81 0.22
C SER A 194 6.00 -32.88 0.58
N PHE A 195 6.43 -34.12 0.88
CA PHE A 195 5.51 -35.20 1.26
C PHE A 195 4.92 -34.99 2.66
N ASN A 196 5.66 -34.41 3.60
CA ASN A 196 5.16 -34.10 4.95
C ASN A 196 3.96 -33.16 4.96
N VAL A 197 3.86 -32.27 3.96
CA VAL A 197 2.74 -31.31 3.87
C VAL A 197 1.65 -31.74 2.89
N MET A 198 1.78 -32.86 2.20
CA MET A 198 0.86 -33.35 1.17
C MET A 198 -0.57 -33.56 1.71
N ILE A 199 -0.73 -34.37 2.76
CA ILE A 199 -2.05 -34.62 3.36
C ILE A 199 -2.65 -33.35 3.96
N PRO A 200 -1.92 -32.52 4.74
CA PRO A 200 -2.40 -31.23 5.18
C PRO A 200 -2.88 -30.31 4.04
N MET A 201 -2.17 -30.28 2.91
CA MET A 201 -2.55 -29.48 1.74
C MET A 201 -3.85 -29.96 1.12
N LEU A 202 -3.97 -31.28 0.89
CA LEU A 202 -5.19 -31.89 0.35
C LEU A 202 -6.41 -31.60 1.24
N LEU A 203 -6.28 -31.80 2.55
CA LEU A 203 -7.37 -31.53 3.50
C LEU A 203 -7.74 -30.04 3.53
N ASN A 204 -6.75 -29.16 3.55
CA ASN A 204 -6.99 -27.71 3.55
C ASN A 204 -7.76 -27.27 2.30
N LEU A 205 -7.29 -27.65 1.11
CA LEU A 205 -7.94 -27.27 -0.14
C LEU A 205 -9.31 -27.93 -0.30
N ALA A 206 -9.50 -29.16 0.20
CA ALA A 206 -10.81 -29.80 0.21
C ALA A 206 -11.82 -29.06 1.10
N VAL A 207 -11.39 -28.50 2.23
CA VAL A 207 -12.25 -27.65 3.08
C VAL A 207 -12.70 -26.39 2.33
N PHE A 208 -11.78 -25.71 1.64
CA PHE A 208 -12.13 -24.53 0.85
C PHE A 208 -13.01 -24.89 -0.36
N ALA A 209 -12.76 -26.01 -1.04
CA ALA A 209 -13.61 -26.50 -2.14
C ALA A 209 -15.03 -26.85 -1.65
N LEU A 210 -15.14 -27.48 -0.49
CA LEU A 210 -16.45 -27.75 0.12
C LEU A 210 -17.19 -26.46 0.49
N ALA A 211 -16.48 -25.48 1.05
CA ALA A 211 -17.07 -24.18 1.37
C ALA A 211 -17.54 -23.45 0.10
N ALA A 212 -16.76 -23.46 -0.99
CA ALA A 212 -17.15 -22.89 -2.27
C ALA A 212 -18.42 -23.58 -2.84
N ALA A 213 -18.47 -24.91 -2.82
CA ALA A 213 -19.63 -25.68 -3.27
C ALA A 213 -20.88 -25.38 -2.43
N LEU A 214 -20.76 -25.31 -1.11
CA LEU A 214 -21.88 -24.95 -0.24
C LEU A 214 -22.41 -23.55 -0.49
N LEU A 215 -21.52 -22.56 -0.70
CA LEU A 215 -21.92 -21.19 -1.04
C LEU A 215 -22.65 -21.15 -2.38
N ALA A 216 -22.14 -21.83 -3.39
CA ALA A 216 -22.75 -21.89 -4.71
C ALA A 216 -24.13 -22.56 -4.68
N VAL A 217 -24.27 -23.70 -4.00
CA VAL A 217 -25.51 -24.50 -3.99
C VAL A 217 -26.55 -23.93 -3.01
N CYS A 218 -26.15 -23.54 -1.81
CA CYS A 218 -27.11 -23.13 -0.76
C CYS A 218 -27.41 -21.63 -0.78
N ALA A 219 -26.45 -20.80 -1.21
CA ALA A 219 -26.59 -19.33 -1.18
C ALA A 219 -26.61 -18.69 -2.60
N GLY A 220 -26.36 -19.47 -3.66
CA GLY A 220 -26.33 -18.95 -5.03
C GLY A 220 -25.26 -17.86 -5.24
N THR A 221 -24.16 -17.89 -4.49
CA THR A 221 -23.11 -16.87 -4.48
C THR A 221 -21.74 -17.50 -4.27
N ASP A 222 -20.70 -16.70 -4.29
CA ASP A 222 -19.33 -17.08 -4.01
C ASP A 222 -18.71 -16.18 -2.90
N LEU A 223 -17.59 -16.63 -2.33
CA LEU A 223 -16.96 -15.91 -1.22
C LEU A 223 -16.39 -14.54 -1.67
N CYS A 224 -15.90 -14.43 -2.92
CA CYS A 224 -15.37 -13.15 -3.42
C CYS A 224 -16.48 -12.09 -3.50
N THR A 225 -17.67 -12.48 -3.94
CA THR A 225 -18.87 -11.60 -3.97
C THR A 225 -19.30 -11.21 -2.56
N ILE A 226 -19.31 -12.16 -1.61
CA ILE A 226 -19.63 -11.84 -0.21
C ILE A 226 -18.63 -10.87 0.39
N ILE A 227 -17.33 -11.10 0.21
CA ILE A 227 -16.27 -10.22 0.73
C ILE A 227 -16.37 -8.83 0.07
N SER A 228 -16.61 -8.78 -1.24
CA SER A 228 -16.79 -7.51 -1.95
C SER A 228 -17.95 -6.72 -1.36
N THR A 229 -19.11 -7.35 -1.18
CA THR A 229 -20.31 -6.68 -0.69
C THR A 229 -20.24 -6.31 0.79
N CYS A 230 -19.73 -7.22 1.64
CA CYS A 230 -19.76 -7.05 3.09
C CYS A 230 -18.53 -6.30 3.65
N ILE A 231 -17.40 -6.29 2.93
CA ILE A 231 -16.13 -5.74 3.43
C ILE A 231 -15.60 -4.69 2.48
N SER A 232 -15.36 -5.02 1.19
CA SER A 232 -14.70 -4.10 0.27
C SER A 232 -15.51 -2.82 0.04
N ASN A 233 -16.80 -2.96 -0.28
CA ASN A 233 -17.68 -1.81 -0.53
C ASN A 233 -17.91 -0.93 0.70
N PRO A 234 -18.23 -1.46 1.91
CA PRO A 234 -18.30 -0.64 3.11
C PRO A 234 -16.99 0.06 3.46
N LEU A 235 -15.84 -0.62 3.27
CA LEU A 235 -14.53 -0.05 3.57
C LEU A 235 -14.16 1.07 2.59
N LYS A 236 -14.44 0.87 1.29
CA LYS A 236 -14.36 1.94 0.29
C LYS A 236 -15.27 3.12 0.69
N SER A 237 -16.50 2.86 1.16
CA SER A 237 -17.43 3.90 1.60
C SER A 237 -16.93 4.71 2.81
N ILE A 238 -16.19 4.10 3.72
CA ILE A 238 -15.54 4.82 4.85
C ILE A 238 -14.45 5.76 4.33
N MET A 239 -13.67 5.34 3.33
CA MET A 239 -12.68 6.21 2.69
C MET A 239 -13.36 7.34 1.90
N ASN A 240 -14.59 7.14 1.39
CA ASN A 240 -15.41 8.17 0.73
C ASN A 240 -15.86 9.30 1.69
N ALA A 241 -15.89 9.06 2.98
CA ALA A 241 -16.22 10.08 3.98
C ALA A 241 -15.14 11.18 4.08
N GLY A 242 -14.07 11.10 3.27
CA GLY A 242 -13.01 12.09 3.22
C GLY A 242 -11.71 11.63 3.86
N PRO A 243 -10.70 12.52 3.97
CA PRO A 243 -9.34 12.16 4.39
C PRO A 243 -9.20 11.92 5.91
N TRP A 244 -10.26 12.09 6.70
CA TRP A 244 -10.20 12.17 8.16
C TRP A 244 -9.64 10.92 8.84
N ALA A 245 -9.99 9.73 8.35
CA ALA A 245 -9.47 8.47 8.89
C ALA A 245 -7.96 8.35 8.63
N VAL A 246 -7.51 8.77 7.45
CA VAL A 246 -6.10 8.78 7.07
C VAL A 246 -5.33 9.79 7.91
N ILE A 247 -5.83 11.02 8.02
CA ILE A 247 -5.28 12.08 8.88
C ILE A 247 -5.12 11.57 10.31
N LEU A 248 -6.17 11.01 10.92
CA LEU A 248 -6.09 10.48 12.27
C LEU A 248 -4.99 9.44 12.45
N ILE A 249 -4.89 8.49 11.52
CA ILE A 249 -3.88 7.43 11.60
C ILE A 249 -2.47 7.99 11.40
N TYR A 250 -2.27 8.92 10.46
CA TYR A 250 -0.96 9.55 10.24
C TYR A 250 -0.57 10.50 11.38
N THR A 251 -1.52 11.22 11.99
CA THR A 251 -1.29 11.96 13.24
C THR A 251 -0.72 11.04 14.33
N LEU A 252 -1.41 9.92 14.59
CA LEU A 252 -0.97 8.95 15.60
C LEU A 252 0.38 8.30 15.25
N ALA A 253 0.59 7.97 13.99
CA ALA A 253 1.83 7.37 13.49
C ALA A 253 3.03 8.34 13.63
N ASN A 254 2.85 9.61 13.27
CA ASN A 254 3.88 10.64 13.42
C ASN A 254 4.15 10.98 14.88
N LEU A 255 3.13 10.99 15.76
CA LEU A 255 3.35 11.10 17.21
C LEU A 255 4.21 9.97 17.76
N LEU A 256 4.00 8.73 17.30
CA LEU A 256 4.87 7.61 17.65
C LEU A 256 6.29 7.79 17.15
N PHE A 257 6.45 8.35 15.94
CA PHE A 257 7.79 8.60 15.43
C PHE A 257 8.53 9.64 16.26
N CYS A 258 7.85 10.62 16.82
CA CYS A 258 8.42 11.59 17.76
C CYS A 258 8.93 10.97 19.07
N VAL A 259 8.51 9.76 19.42
CA VAL A 259 9.03 8.98 20.55
C VAL A 259 9.94 7.82 20.11
N GLY A 260 10.38 7.83 18.85
CA GLY A 260 11.38 6.88 18.32
C GLY A 260 10.81 5.60 17.69
N ILE A 261 9.49 5.48 17.55
CA ILE A 261 8.85 4.33 16.89
C ILE A 261 8.44 4.75 15.48
N HIS A 262 9.03 4.10 14.47
CA HIS A 262 8.79 4.44 13.07
C HIS A 262 7.29 4.43 12.71
N GLN A 263 6.83 5.45 11.96
CA GLN A 263 5.41 5.65 11.62
C GLN A 263 4.77 4.44 10.95
N SER A 264 5.51 3.73 10.07
CA SER A 264 5.00 2.56 9.33
C SER A 264 4.62 1.38 10.24
N THR A 265 4.95 1.44 11.54
CA THR A 265 4.52 0.45 12.51
C THR A 265 2.99 0.43 12.65
N ILE A 266 2.34 1.58 12.55
CA ILE A 266 0.87 1.68 12.55
C ILE A 266 0.34 1.86 11.12
N SER A 267 0.79 2.89 10.39
CA SER A 267 0.23 3.21 9.07
C SER A 267 0.37 2.03 8.10
N GLY A 268 1.55 1.39 8.07
CA GLY A 268 1.84 0.26 7.20
C GLY A 268 1.03 -1.02 7.51
N ALA A 269 0.58 -1.17 8.76
CA ALA A 269 -0.22 -2.32 9.15
C ALA A 269 -1.74 -2.07 9.04
N THR A 270 -2.18 -0.82 8.96
CA THR A 270 -3.59 -0.45 9.04
C THR A 270 -4.13 0.17 7.75
N VAL A 271 -3.67 1.37 7.40
CA VAL A 271 -4.27 2.18 6.33
C VAL A 271 -3.54 2.07 4.99
N GLU A 272 -2.22 1.90 4.98
CA GLU A 272 -1.45 1.87 3.73
C GLU A 272 -1.84 0.74 2.78
N PRO A 273 -2.15 -0.50 3.24
CA PRO A 273 -2.66 -1.54 2.33
C PRO A 273 -3.94 -1.12 1.61
N ILE A 274 -4.88 -0.47 2.32
CA ILE A 274 -6.15 -0.01 1.76
C ILE A 274 -5.92 1.12 0.75
N LEU A 275 -5.11 2.11 1.13
CA LEU A 275 -4.75 3.23 0.24
C LEU A 275 -3.98 2.76 -1.00
N THR A 276 -3.16 1.72 -0.86
CA THR A 276 -2.46 1.10 -1.99
C THR A 276 -3.44 0.42 -2.94
N MET A 277 -4.45 -0.29 -2.42
CA MET A 277 -5.48 -0.87 -3.27
C MET A 277 -6.27 0.19 -4.04
N LEU A 278 -6.55 1.36 -3.44
CA LEU A 278 -7.24 2.45 -4.12
C LEU A 278 -6.43 3.06 -5.27
N ILE A 279 -5.11 3.27 -5.10
CA ILE A 279 -4.29 3.75 -6.22
C ILE A 279 -4.15 2.69 -7.32
N VAL A 280 -4.04 1.41 -6.97
CA VAL A 280 -3.98 0.32 -7.95
C VAL A 280 -5.29 0.22 -8.75
N ASP A 281 -6.43 0.43 -8.11
CA ASP A 281 -7.75 0.51 -8.76
C ASP A 281 -7.87 1.73 -9.68
N ASN A 282 -7.35 2.91 -9.27
CA ASN A 282 -7.25 4.09 -10.13
C ASN A 282 -6.42 3.81 -11.39
N MET A 283 -5.29 3.12 -11.23
CA MET A 283 -4.42 2.75 -12.36
C MET A 283 -5.16 1.84 -13.34
N ALA A 284 -5.89 0.84 -12.84
CA ALA A 284 -6.69 -0.06 -13.67
C ALA A 284 -7.82 0.70 -14.39
N THR A 285 -8.57 1.53 -13.66
CA THR A 285 -9.64 2.37 -14.22
C THR A 285 -9.11 3.30 -15.32
N PHE A 286 -7.98 3.95 -15.10
CA PHE A 286 -7.38 4.83 -16.09
C PHE A 286 -6.80 4.08 -17.28
N ALA A 287 -6.25 2.88 -17.07
CA ALA A 287 -5.78 2.00 -18.15
C ALA A 287 -6.90 1.61 -19.11
N ASP A 288 -8.11 1.41 -18.58
CA ASP A 288 -9.31 1.08 -19.35
C ASP A 288 -10.01 2.32 -19.94
N GLY A 289 -9.41 3.51 -19.82
CA GLY A 289 -9.97 4.78 -20.30
C GLY A 289 -11.14 5.31 -19.45
N GLY A 290 -11.32 4.79 -18.26
CA GLY A 290 -12.35 5.22 -17.32
C GLY A 290 -11.97 6.50 -16.56
N THR A 291 -12.99 7.12 -15.93
CA THR A 291 -12.81 8.32 -15.08
C THR A 291 -12.71 7.90 -13.62
N ILE A 292 -11.70 8.43 -12.91
CA ILE A 292 -11.51 8.19 -11.47
C ILE A 292 -12.67 8.81 -10.71
N GLN A 293 -13.31 8.01 -9.87
CA GLN A 293 -14.44 8.45 -9.06
C GLN A 293 -13.96 9.15 -7.77
N PRO A 294 -14.74 10.09 -7.21
CA PRO A 294 -14.36 10.84 -6.01
C PRO A 294 -14.00 9.98 -4.79
N ASP A 295 -14.59 8.79 -4.69
CA ASP A 295 -14.32 7.81 -3.64
C ASP A 295 -12.94 7.16 -3.71
N HIS A 296 -12.24 7.34 -4.80
CA HIS A 296 -10.87 6.87 -4.98
C HIS A 296 -9.83 8.00 -5.00
N TYR A 297 -10.23 9.25 -4.72
CA TYR A 297 -9.29 10.37 -4.67
C TYR A 297 -8.31 10.22 -3.53
N MET A 298 -8.77 9.77 -2.33
CA MET A 298 -7.88 9.48 -1.23
C MET A 298 -7.22 8.12 -1.41
N ASN A 299 -5.94 8.10 -1.75
CA ASN A 299 -5.16 6.90 -2.01
C ASN A 299 -3.72 7.05 -1.55
N MET A 300 -2.91 5.97 -1.64
CA MET A 300 -1.53 5.97 -1.14
C MET A 300 -0.64 6.99 -1.82
N GLN A 301 -0.94 7.35 -3.07
CA GLN A 301 -0.10 8.29 -3.81
C GLN A 301 -0.29 9.74 -3.35
N ILE A 302 -1.49 10.12 -2.87
CA ILE A 302 -1.66 11.42 -2.20
C ILE A 302 -0.72 11.52 -1.00
N VAL A 303 -0.65 10.48 -0.18
CA VAL A 303 0.24 10.46 0.98
C VAL A 303 1.71 10.53 0.56
N ASN A 304 2.12 9.65 -0.35
CA ASN A 304 3.52 9.57 -0.79
C ASN A 304 4.01 10.85 -1.49
N SER A 305 3.15 11.48 -2.30
CA SER A 305 3.56 12.66 -3.06
C SER A 305 3.45 13.96 -2.26
N PHE A 306 2.39 14.13 -1.48
CA PHE A 306 2.05 15.43 -0.91
C PHE A 306 2.21 15.51 0.63
N ALA A 307 2.24 14.36 1.33
CA ALA A 307 2.34 14.36 2.79
C ALA A 307 3.68 13.83 3.33
N LEU A 308 4.54 13.28 2.48
CA LEU A 308 5.83 12.72 2.87
C LEU A 308 7.00 13.41 2.12
N ILE A 309 6.92 14.71 1.90
CA ILE A 309 7.97 15.49 1.20
C ILE A 309 9.23 15.57 2.08
N GLY A 310 10.26 14.86 1.67
CA GLY A 310 11.46 14.69 2.49
C GLY A 310 11.31 13.64 3.58
N GLY A 311 10.36 12.71 3.41
CA GLY A 311 10.02 11.65 4.35
C GLY A 311 8.97 12.06 5.39
N SER A 312 8.81 11.24 6.41
CA SER A 312 7.85 11.49 7.50
C SER A 312 7.99 12.88 8.09
N GLY A 313 6.86 13.54 8.34
CA GLY A 313 6.86 14.89 8.92
C GLY A 313 7.30 15.99 7.98
N CYS A 314 7.42 15.74 6.68
CA CYS A 314 7.80 16.74 5.67
C CYS A 314 9.15 17.41 5.97
N THR A 315 10.17 16.61 6.36
CA THR A 315 11.43 17.11 6.92
C THR A 315 12.33 17.83 5.92
N LEU A 316 12.09 17.74 4.60
CA LEU A 316 12.82 18.51 3.60
C LEU A 316 12.73 20.03 3.89
N MET A 317 11.56 20.51 4.32
CA MET A 317 11.35 21.91 4.66
C MET A 317 12.21 22.36 5.83
N LEU A 318 12.32 21.55 6.88
CA LEU A 318 13.22 21.79 8.02
C LEU A 318 14.68 21.85 7.57
N LEU A 319 15.11 20.95 6.67
CA LEU A 319 16.48 20.96 6.12
C LEU A 319 16.77 22.23 5.34
N LEU A 320 15.83 22.67 4.49
CA LEU A 320 15.96 23.91 3.72
C LEU A 320 16.00 25.13 4.64
N ASP A 321 15.13 25.22 5.63
CA ASP A 321 15.15 26.29 6.64
C ASP A 321 16.47 26.34 7.40
N THR A 322 16.99 25.16 7.77
CA THR A 322 18.27 25.10 8.49
C THR A 322 19.41 25.60 7.64
N LEU A 323 19.48 25.18 6.37
CA LEU A 323 20.55 25.61 5.46
C LEU A 323 20.49 27.12 5.15
N LEU A 324 19.28 27.71 5.14
CA LEU A 324 19.09 29.12 4.79
C LEU A 324 19.13 30.06 6.00
N PHE A 325 18.66 29.63 7.17
CA PHE A 325 18.35 30.52 8.28
C PHE A 325 18.95 30.10 9.63
N SER A 326 19.52 28.89 9.76
CA SER A 326 20.12 28.45 11.02
C SER A 326 21.43 29.17 11.33
N LYS A 327 21.70 29.33 12.63
CA LYS A 327 23.00 29.76 13.15
C LYS A 327 23.68 28.64 13.96
N ASN A 328 23.01 27.51 14.14
CA ASN A 328 23.56 26.37 14.86
C ASN A 328 24.36 25.49 13.89
N LYS A 329 25.68 25.44 14.09
CA LYS A 329 26.60 24.69 13.21
C LYS A 329 26.37 23.18 13.25
N ALA A 330 25.91 22.63 14.35
CA ALA A 330 25.62 21.21 14.47
C ALA A 330 24.41 20.85 13.59
N SER A 331 23.31 21.62 13.70
CA SER A 331 22.11 21.46 12.85
C SER A 331 22.42 21.68 11.36
N GLU A 332 23.24 22.68 11.03
CA GLU A 332 23.70 22.94 9.67
C GLU A 332 24.50 21.77 9.09
N THR A 333 25.38 21.15 9.88
CA THR A 333 26.20 20.01 9.46
C THR A 333 25.32 18.80 9.17
N VAL A 334 24.37 18.49 10.06
CA VAL A 334 23.40 17.42 9.83
C VAL A 334 22.58 17.68 8.57
N SER A 335 22.09 18.90 8.38
CA SER A 335 21.28 19.27 7.21
C SER A 335 22.07 19.14 5.90
N LYS A 336 23.34 19.50 5.86
CA LYS A 336 24.21 19.30 4.68
C LYS A 336 24.38 17.83 4.31
N MET A 337 24.45 16.93 5.32
CA MET A 337 24.54 15.49 5.08
C MET A 337 23.19 14.88 4.68
N ALA A 338 22.09 15.42 5.22
CA ALA A 338 20.76 14.86 5.08
C ALA A 338 19.97 15.42 3.87
N ILE A 339 20.39 16.55 3.28
CA ILE A 339 19.62 17.19 2.20
C ILE A 339 19.46 16.29 0.97
N LEU A 340 20.52 15.59 0.57
CA LEU A 340 20.47 14.72 -0.60
C LEU A 340 19.58 13.48 -0.34
N PRO A 341 19.75 12.70 0.74
CA PRO A 341 18.77 11.69 1.10
C PRO A 341 17.34 12.24 1.24
N GLY A 342 17.18 13.41 1.84
CA GLY A 342 15.89 14.08 2.03
C GLY A 342 15.16 14.41 0.73
N LEU A 343 15.88 14.77 -0.35
CA LEU A 343 15.30 14.93 -1.68
C LEU A 343 14.69 13.63 -2.22
N PHE A 344 15.15 12.48 -1.76
CA PHE A 344 14.63 11.16 -2.07
C PHE A 344 13.73 10.60 -0.96
N ASN A 345 13.18 11.47 -0.10
CA ASN A 345 12.29 11.15 1.01
C ASN A 345 12.88 10.21 2.07
N ILE A 346 14.20 10.07 2.14
CA ILE A 346 14.94 9.30 3.15
C ILE A 346 15.34 10.24 4.28
N ASN A 347 14.69 10.14 5.44
CA ASN A 347 14.85 11.12 6.52
C ASN A 347 15.38 10.55 7.84
N GLU A 348 15.81 9.31 7.90
CA GLU A 348 16.47 8.74 9.08
C GLU A 348 17.67 9.59 9.55
N PRO A 349 18.52 10.14 8.65
CA PRO A 349 19.59 11.03 9.09
C PRO A 349 19.07 12.30 9.77
N VAL A 350 17.87 12.78 9.40
CA VAL A 350 17.23 13.94 10.03
C VAL A 350 16.64 13.56 11.38
N ILE A 351 15.89 12.47 11.46
CA ILE A 351 15.19 12.03 12.66
C ILE A 351 16.18 11.80 13.82
N TYR A 352 17.30 11.16 13.53
CA TYR A 352 18.29 10.78 14.54
C TYR A 352 19.46 11.77 14.67
N GLY A 353 19.82 12.46 13.60
CA GLY A 353 20.92 13.43 13.60
C GLY A 353 20.50 14.84 13.95
N TYR A 354 19.37 15.29 13.46
CA TYR A 354 18.71 16.52 13.88
C TYR A 354 17.74 16.12 15.01
N PRO A 355 17.85 16.64 16.25
CA PRO A 355 17.11 16.08 17.36
C PRO A 355 15.60 16.38 17.26
N ILE A 356 14.88 15.60 16.44
CA ILE A 356 13.42 15.67 16.32
C ILE A 356 12.75 14.86 17.42
N VAL A 357 13.30 13.66 17.70
CA VAL A 357 12.79 12.77 18.76
C VAL A 357 12.91 13.48 20.12
N TYR A 358 11.79 13.54 20.83
CA TYR A 358 11.62 14.27 22.11
C TYR A 358 11.87 15.78 22.05
N ASN A 359 11.91 16.38 20.87
CA ASN A 359 12.02 17.83 20.69
C ASN A 359 10.66 18.46 20.48
N LEU A 360 10.01 18.85 21.59
CA LEU A 360 8.63 19.32 21.56
C LEU A 360 8.37 20.44 20.52
N PRO A 361 9.21 21.49 20.35
CA PRO A 361 9.02 22.47 19.28
C PRO A 361 8.96 21.83 17.89
N LEU A 362 9.88 20.92 17.54
CA LEU A 362 9.93 20.32 16.21
C LEU A 362 8.87 19.22 15.99
N MET A 363 8.39 18.59 17.07
CA MET A 363 7.31 17.60 16.98
C MET A 363 6.01 18.20 16.45
N ILE A 364 5.74 19.47 16.73
CA ILE A 364 4.50 20.14 16.30
C ILE A 364 4.39 20.17 14.77
N PRO A 365 5.29 20.82 14.02
CA PRO A 365 5.22 20.82 12.57
C PRO A 365 5.39 19.42 11.96
N PHE A 366 6.19 18.54 12.58
CA PHE A 366 6.40 17.16 12.14
C PHE A 366 5.09 16.35 12.09
N VAL A 367 4.18 16.58 13.04
CA VAL A 367 2.88 15.90 13.08
C VAL A 367 1.86 16.62 12.20
N LEU A 368 1.79 17.95 12.28
CA LEU A 368 0.70 18.71 11.67
C LEU A 368 0.83 18.89 10.16
N LEU A 369 2.05 19.02 9.61
CA LEU A 369 2.23 19.32 8.18
C LEU A 369 1.73 18.20 7.27
N PRO A 370 2.05 16.91 7.50
CA PRO A 370 1.48 15.83 6.70
C PRO A 370 -0.04 15.83 6.69
N ASP A 371 -0.66 16.05 7.84
CA ASP A 371 -2.12 16.08 8.00
C ASP A 371 -2.75 17.23 7.23
N LEU A 372 -2.13 18.42 7.32
CA LEU A 372 -2.54 19.63 6.60
C LEU A 372 -2.48 19.37 5.08
N PHE A 373 -1.39 18.81 4.58
CA PHE A 373 -1.19 18.57 3.15
C PHE A 373 -2.10 17.46 2.62
N ILE A 374 -2.34 16.39 3.37
CA ILE A 374 -3.38 15.40 3.03
C ILE A 374 -4.74 16.09 2.83
N GLY A 375 -5.16 16.91 3.81
CA GLY A 375 -6.46 17.57 3.79
C GLY A 375 -6.62 18.56 2.63
N ILE A 376 -5.61 19.42 2.41
CA ILE A 376 -5.67 20.44 1.35
C ILE A 376 -5.58 19.77 -0.02
N THR A 377 -4.65 18.84 -0.24
CA THR A 377 -4.49 18.15 -1.53
C THR A 377 -5.75 17.38 -1.91
N TYR A 378 -6.36 16.66 -0.95
CA TYR A 378 -7.66 16.02 -1.16
C TYR A 378 -8.73 17.04 -1.55
N GLY A 379 -8.83 18.17 -0.85
CA GLY A 379 -9.78 19.24 -1.16
C GLY A 379 -9.58 19.84 -2.55
N LEU A 380 -8.32 20.08 -2.96
CA LEU A 380 -7.98 20.58 -4.30
C LEU A 380 -8.34 19.56 -5.40
N THR A 381 -8.17 18.27 -5.12
CA THR A 381 -8.57 17.20 -6.04
C THR A 381 -10.11 17.15 -6.17
N CYS A 382 -10.84 17.21 -5.06
CA CYS A 382 -12.30 17.25 -5.06
C CYS A 382 -12.86 18.48 -5.79
N ALA A 383 -12.17 19.62 -5.69
CA ALA A 383 -12.52 20.85 -6.39
C ALA A 383 -12.15 20.84 -7.88
N GLY A 384 -11.47 19.78 -8.38
CA GLY A 384 -11.00 19.69 -9.77
C GLY A 384 -9.86 20.67 -10.11
N ILE A 385 -9.22 21.27 -9.09
CA ILE A 385 -8.08 22.18 -9.27
C ILE A 385 -6.84 21.39 -9.68
N ILE A 386 -6.62 20.20 -9.10
CA ILE A 386 -5.61 19.25 -9.51
C ILE A 386 -6.25 17.93 -9.91
N SER A 387 -5.62 17.22 -10.83
CA SER A 387 -6.08 15.90 -11.26
C SER A 387 -5.88 14.86 -10.17
N PRO A 388 -6.76 13.84 -10.07
CA PRO A 388 -6.55 12.71 -9.16
C PRO A 388 -5.28 11.94 -9.52
N CYS A 389 -4.69 11.25 -8.54
CA CYS A 389 -3.56 10.37 -8.79
C CYS A 389 -4.01 9.14 -9.58
N ILE A 390 -3.31 8.88 -10.69
CA ILE A 390 -3.59 7.81 -11.65
C ILE A 390 -2.43 6.85 -11.86
N ALA A 391 -1.30 7.10 -11.18
CA ALA A 391 -0.12 6.25 -11.27
C ALA A 391 0.56 6.12 -9.92
N GLN A 392 1.01 4.91 -9.60
CA GLN A 392 1.88 4.68 -8.46
C GLN A 392 3.32 4.98 -8.85
N VAL A 393 3.91 5.98 -8.18
CA VAL A 393 5.28 6.43 -8.37
C VAL A 393 6.11 5.97 -7.16
N PRO A 394 7.41 5.66 -7.31
CA PRO A 394 8.27 5.35 -6.18
C PRO A 394 8.20 6.44 -5.10
N TRP A 395 8.03 6.05 -3.85
CA TRP A 395 8.01 7.01 -2.73
C TRP A 395 9.32 7.81 -2.62
N THR A 396 10.42 7.26 -3.13
CA THR A 396 11.72 7.94 -3.21
C THR A 396 11.86 8.93 -4.37
N MET A 397 10.81 9.17 -5.15
CA MET A 397 10.87 10.14 -6.26
C MET A 397 10.98 11.57 -5.72
N PRO A 398 11.89 12.42 -6.27
CA PRO A 398 12.02 13.80 -5.84
C PRO A 398 10.72 14.61 -5.97
N PRO A 399 10.50 15.59 -5.07
CA PRO A 399 9.34 16.47 -5.13
C PRO A 399 9.20 17.16 -6.49
N VAL A 400 8.02 17.62 -6.82
CA VAL A 400 7.55 18.19 -8.10
C VAL A 400 7.45 17.12 -9.19
N ILE A 401 8.53 16.36 -9.45
CA ILE A 401 8.51 15.25 -10.42
C ILE A 401 7.53 14.17 -9.95
N ASN A 402 7.52 13.87 -8.65
CA ASN A 402 6.60 12.90 -8.05
C ASN A 402 5.13 13.30 -8.32
N ALA A 403 4.75 14.54 -8.01
CA ALA A 403 3.39 15.02 -8.21
C ALA A 403 2.98 15.02 -9.69
N LEU A 404 3.88 15.45 -10.59
CA LEU A 404 3.63 15.43 -12.04
C LEU A 404 3.36 14.01 -12.54
N LEU A 405 4.19 13.05 -12.19
CA LEU A 405 4.03 11.66 -12.62
C LEU A 405 2.78 11.01 -12.00
N ALA A 406 2.52 11.25 -10.73
CA ALA A 406 1.39 10.68 -10.02
C ALA A 406 0.04 11.10 -10.63
N THR A 407 -0.05 12.33 -11.15
CA THR A 407 -1.29 12.93 -11.69
C THR A 407 -1.36 12.93 -13.22
N GLY A 408 -0.50 12.18 -13.92
CA GLY A 408 -0.51 12.11 -15.38
C GLY A 408 -0.01 13.41 -16.04
N PHE A 409 1.04 14.01 -15.49
CA PHE A 409 1.66 15.26 -15.93
C PHE A 409 0.78 16.52 -15.74
N ASP A 410 -0.13 16.51 -14.76
CA ASP A 410 -0.83 17.75 -14.40
C ASP A 410 0.16 18.74 -13.74
N TRP A 411 0.53 19.76 -14.49
CA TRP A 411 1.46 20.81 -14.03
C TRP A 411 0.98 21.52 -12.75
N ARG A 412 -0.36 21.61 -12.55
CA ARG A 412 -0.97 22.25 -11.37
C ARG A 412 -0.62 21.48 -10.09
N ALA A 413 -0.55 20.15 -10.17
CA ALA A 413 -0.11 19.31 -9.05
C ALA A 413 1.38 19.55 -8.71
N GLY A 414 2.24 19.70 -9.71
CA GLY A 414 3.66 20.06 -9.51
C GLY A 414 3.83 21.44 -8.87
N VAL A 415 3.05 22.44 -9.31
CA VAL A 415 3.03 23.79 -8.71
C VAL A 415 2.51 23.73 -7.28
N TRP A 416 1.45 22.95 -7.03
CA TRP A 416 0.92 22.77 -5.67
C TRP A 416 1.99 22.19 -4.73
N GLN A 417 2.70 21.15 -5.13
CA GLN A 417 3.76 20.55 -4.32
C GLN A 417 4.92 21.54 -4.05
N ALA A 418 5.26 22.40 -5.02
CA ALA A 418 6.22 23.49 -4.79
C ALA A 418 5.70 24.51 -3.76
N ILE A 419 4.41 24.84 -3.79
CA ILE A 419 3.76 25.70 -2.79
C ILE A 419 3.76 25.03 -1.41
N GLU A 420 3.50 23.72 -1.31
CA GLU A 420 3.58 22.95 -0.06
C GLU A 420 4.97 23.07 0.60
N ILE A 421 6.04 23.02 -0.20
CA ILE A 421 7.40 23.20 0.30
C ILE A 421 7.55 24.59 0.94
N VAL A 422 7.09 25.65 0.27
CA VAL A 422 7.16 27.02 0.80
C VAL A 422 6.30 27.18 2.07
N ILE A 423 5.09 26.64 2.08
CA ILE A 423 4.22 26.64 3.27
C ILE A 423 4.90 25.89 4.41
N GLY A 424 5.45 24.71 4.15
CA GLY A 424 6.10 23.91 5.16
C GLY A 424 7.33 24.58 5.77
N MET A 425 8.13 25.26 4.95
CA MET A 425 9.23 26.12 5.43
C MET A 425 8.71 27.24 6.33
N ALA A 426 7.67 27.96 5.90
CA ALA A 426 7.09 29.03 6.72
C ALA A 426 6.57 28.51 8.07
N VAL A 427 6.06 27.27 8.12
CA VAL A 427 5.61 26.61 9.35
C VAL A 427 6.79 26.12 10.19
N TYR A 428 7.79 25.45 9.60
CA TYR A 428 8.94 24.92 10.35
C TYR A 428 9.85 26.01 10.94
N LEU A 429 10.03 27.11 10.24
CA LEU A 429 11.00 28.17 10.61
C LEU A 429 10.85 28.69 12.06
N PRO A 430 9.68 29.08 12.55
CA PRO A 430 9.54 29.54 13.94
C PRO A 430 9.86 28.43 14.95
N PHE A 431 9.44 27.19 14.70
CA PHE A 431 9.70 26.07 15.62
C PHE A 431 11.17 25.68 15.62
N MET A 432 11.84 25.72 14.48
CA MET A 432 13.30 25.56 14.38
C MET A 432 14.03 26.59 15.23
N LYS A 433 13.65 27.87 15.13
CA LYS A 433 14.26 28.95 15.94
C LYS A 433 14.01 28.78 17.44
N ILE A 434 12.83 28.29 17.83
CA ILE A 434 12.51 27.98 19.24
C ILE A 434 13.40 26.82 19.73
N SER A 435 13.52 25.76 18.92
CA SER A 435 14.37 24.62 19.22
C SER A 435 15.84 25.02 19.39
N GLU A 436 16.39 25.81 18.47
CA GLU A 436 17.76 26.32 18.56
C GLU A 436 18.02 27.12 19.85
N LYS A 437 17.09 27.99 20.24
CA LYS A 437 17.19 28.75 21.50
C LYS A 437 17.16 27.84 22.73
N ALA A 438 16.32 26.78 22.69
CA ALA A 438 16.24 25.83 23.80
C ALA A 438 17.55 25.04 23.96
N ILE A 439 18.14 24.57 22.86
CA ILE A 439 19.42 23.87 22.85
C ILE A 439 20.54 24.77 23.38
N ALA A 440 20.67 25.98 22.86
CA ALA A 440 21.71 26.93 23.32
C ALA A 440 21.59 27.26 24.79
N LYS A 441 20.37 27.32 25.35
CA LYS A 441 20.16 27.53 26.79
C LYS A 441 20.57 26.32 27.61
N GLN A 442 20.35 25.11 27.09
CA GLN A 442 20.78 23.87 27.78
C GLN A 442 22.32 23.74 27.79
N GLU A 443 22.99 24.06 26.69
CA GLU A 443 24.46 24.08 26.60
C GLU A 443 25.06 25.07 27.57
N ALA A 444 24.54 26.32 27.65
CA ALA A 444 25.00 27.34 28.59
C ALA A 444 24.74 27.02 30.07
N LEU A 445 23.87 26.07 30.39
CA LEU A 445 23.62 25.60 31.74
C LEU A 445 24.52 24.40 32.12
N ALA A 446 25.12 23.75 31.13
CA ALA A 446 26.00 22.61 31.31
C ALA A 446 27.49 23.00 31.41
N GLU A 447 27.85 24.19 30.95
CA GLU A 447 29.14 24.87 31.20
C GLU A 447 29.15 25.59 32.56
#